data_ba7c20be146de0b961718c9160212dde
#
_entry.id   ba7c20be146de0b961718c9160212dde
#
_cell.length_a   1.000
_cell.length_b   1.000
_cell.length_c   1.000
_cell.angle_alpha   90.00
_cell.angle_beta   90.00
_cell.angle_gamma   90.00
#
_symmetry.space_group_name_H-M   'P 1'
#
loop_
_entity.id
_entity.type
_entity.pdbx_description
1 polymer ?
#
loop_
_entity_poly.entity_id
_entity_poly.type
_entity_poly.pdbx_seq_one_letter_code
_entity_poly.pdbx_strand_id
1 'polypeptide(L)'
;MHFHFGLVEVFYKATTMNYRKMIVRQKAMNLTEAVYVATRKLPPAELYALSAQIRRSVVSIPSNIAEGAGRNTDNDLRHFMTVARGSATELETQLMICEMLNYLNSNDVAPLLKMLDEIRRMLSALIKNGRAD
;
A
#
# COMPACT_ATOMS: atom_id res chain seq x y z
N MET A 1 36.98 14.10 -10.32
CA MET A 1 35.80 14.95 -10.11
C MET A 1 34.51 14.27 -10.48
N HIS A 2 34.42 13.70 -11.68
CA HIS A 2 33.22 12.94 -12.08
C HIS A 2 32.89 11.79 -11.13
N PHE A 3 33.92 11.17 -10.59
CA PHE A 3 33.78 10.05 -9.66
C PHE A 3 33.03 10.46 -8.39
N HIS A 4 33.32 11.66 -7.85
CA HIS A 4 32.66 12.19 -6.66
C HIS A 4 31.17 12.44 -6.88
N PHE A 5 30.81 13.01 -8.03
CA PHE A 5 29.40 13.28 -8.36
C PHE A 5 28.59 12.00 -8.47
N GLY A 6 29.16 10.98 -9.12
CA GLY A 6 28.46 9.69 -9.25
C GLY A 6 28.13 9.04 -7.91
N LEU A 7 29.08 9.08 -6.98
CA LEU A 7 28.88 8.52 -5.63
C LEU A 7 27.84 9.29 -4.84
N VAL A 8 27.84 10.61 -4.91
CA VAL A 8 26.87 11.45 -4.21
C VAL A 8 25.47 11.23 -4.76
N GLU A 9 25.29 11.15 -6.09
CA GLU A 9 24.01 10.88 -6.71
C GLU A 9 23.47 9.52 -6.32
N VAL A 10 24.28 8.48 -6.37
CA VAL A 10 23.87 7.12 -6.00
C VAL A 10 23.43 7.08 -4.53
N PHE A 11 24.20 7.72 -3.65
CA PHE A 11 23.87 7.77 -2.23
C PHE A 11 22.58 8.53 -1.97
N TYR A 12 22.40 9.69 -2.62
CA TYR A 12 21.18 10.49 -2.50
C TYR A 12 19.95 9.71 -2.99
N LYS A 13 20.06 9.05 -4.14
CA LYS A 13 18.97 8.26 -4.71
C LYS A 13 18.58 7.11 -3.78
N ALA A 14 19.57 6.39 -3.24
CA ALA A 14 19.31 5.29 -2.31
C ALA A 14 18.65 5.78 -1.03
N THR A 15 19.10 6.90 -0.46
CA THR A 15 18.52 7.49 0.75
C THR A 15 17.07 7.94 0.52
N THR A 16 16.80 8.62 -0.60
CA THR A 16 15.47 9.07 -0.98
C THR A 16 14.53 7.89 -1.18
N MET A 17 15.00 6.83 -1.84
CA MET A 17 14.22 5.63 -2.07
C MET A 17 13.85 4.95 -0.76
N ASN A 18 14.79 4.82 0.18
CA ASN A 18 14.54 4.23 1.50
C ASN A 18 13.53 5.06 2.29
N TYR A 19 13.64 6.36 2.25
CA TYR A 19 12.70 7.26 2.91
C TYR A 19 11.28 7.08 2.36
N ARG A 20 11.13 7.01 1.04
CA ARG A 20 9.82 6.81 0.38
C ARG A 20 9.21 5.47 0.76
N LYS A 21 10.01 4.40 0.82
CA LYS A 21 9.54 3.08 1.26
C LYS A 21 9.04 3.13 2.70
N MET A 22 9.73 3.83 3.57
CA MET A 22 9.34 3.97 4.97
C MET A 22 8.02 4.73 5.10
N ILE A 23 7.85 5.82 4.35
CA ILE A 23 6.62 6.62 4.39
C ILE A 23 5.43 5.82 3.89
N VAL A 24 5.55 5.16 2.73
CA VAL A 24 4.41 4.39 2.18
C VAL A 24 4.05 3.23 3.08
N ARG A 25 5.04 2.58 3.69
CA ARG A 25 4.78 1.51 4.66
C ARG A 25 4.00 2.04 5.86
N GLN A 26 4.40 3.18 6.41
CA GLN A 26 3.71 3.78 7.56
C GLN A 26 2.27 4.17 7.19
N LYS A 27 2.06 4.73 6.01
CA LYS A 27 0.71 5.06 5.53
C LYS A 27 -0.14 3.81 5.36
N ALA A 28 0.45 2.72 4.88
CA ALA A 28 -0.26 1.44 4.75
C ALA A 28 -0.60 0.83 6.12
N MET A 29 0.26 1.01 7.12
CA MET A 29 -0.02 0.60 8.48
C MET A 29 -1.19 1.41 9.08
N ASN A 30 -1.18 2.72 8.85
CA ASN A 30 -2.28 3.59 9.29
C ASN A 30 -3.60 3.21 8.62
N LEU A 31 -3.56 2.90 7.33
CA LEU A 31 -4.75 2.42 6.60
C LEU A 31 -5.25 1.10 7.19
N THR A 32 -4.34 0.20 7.51
CA THR A 32 -4.70 -1.10 8.09
C THR A 32 -5.51 -0.91 9.38
N GLU A 33 -5.04 -0.05 10.28
CA GLU A 33 -5.75 0.25 11.50
C GLU A 33 -7.14 0.83 11.22
N ALA A 34 -7.22 1.81 10.32
CA ALA A 34 -8.48 2.45 9.96
C ALA A 34 -9.48 1.46 9.36
N VAL A 35 -9.01 0.56 8.52
CA VAL A 35 -9.86 -0.47 7.88
C VAL A 35 -10.35 -1.49 8.92
N TYR A 36 -9.51 -1.88 9.86
CA TYR A 36 -9.94 -2.77 10.94
C TYR A 36 -11.04 -2.14 11.78
N VAL A 37 -10.91 -0.84 12.09
CA VAL A 37 -11.95 -0.11 12.81
C VAL A 37 -13.26 -0.09 12.00
N ALA A 38 -13.16 0.23 10.71
CA ALA A 38 -14.35 0.27 9.84
C ALA A 38 -15.05 -1.09 9.71
N THR A 39 -14.28 -2.18 9.59
CA THR A 39 -14.86 -3.51 9.41
C THR A 39 -15.60 -4.02 10.65
N ARG A 40 -15.41 -3.40 11.81
CA ARG A 40 -16.20 -3.73 13.00
C ARG A 40 -17.69 -3.42 12.80
N LYS A 41 -18.03 -2.54 11.87
CA LYS A 41 -19.42 -2.19 11.54
C LYS A 41 -20.10 -3.19 10.64
N LEU A 42 -19.36 -4.11 10.03
CA LEU A 42 -19.95 -5.12 9.16
C LEU A 42 -20.76 -6.12 9.97
N PRO A 43 -21.82 -6.72 9.38
CA PRO A 43 -22.64 -7.71 10.09
C PRO A 43 -21.79 -8.91 10.53
N PRO A 44 -22.12 -9.52 11.69
CA PRO A 44 -21.42 -10.73 12.13
C PRO A 44 -21.38 -11.86 11.10
N ALA A 45 -22.39 -11.95 10.23
CA ALA A 45 -22.44 -12.94 9.17
C ALA A 45 -21.27 -12.80 8.18
N GLU A 46 -20.66 -11.61 8.07
CA GLU A 46 -19.55 -11.34 7.16
C GLU A 46 -18.18 -11.60 7.79
N LEU A 47 -18.13 -12.02 9.05
CA LEU A 47 -16.86 -12.16 9.78
C LEU A 47 -15.85 -13.07 9.06
N TYR A 48 -16.33 -14.20 8.53
CA TYR A 48 -15.50 -15.16 7.81
C TYR A 48 -15.61 -15.03 6.29
N ALA A 49 -16.28 -14.02 5.79
CA ALA A 49 -16.46 -13.76 4.37
C ALA A 49 -15.87 -12.40 4.00
N LEU A 50 -16.70 -11.38 3.80
CA LEU A 50 -16.22 -10.07 3.32
C LEU A 50 -15.26 -9.40 4.29
N SER A 51 -15.53 -9.42 5.59
CA SER A 51 -14.62 -8.86 6.59
C SER A 51 -13.25 -9.52 6.54
N ALA A 52 -13.20 -10.83 6.42
CA ALA A 52 -11.94 -11.57 6.33
C ALA A 52 -11.16 -11.22 5.05
N GLN A 53 -11.86 -11.09 3.93
CA GLN A 53 -11.24 -10.70 2.66
C GLN A 53 -10.65 -9.29 2.72
N ILE A 54 -11.39 -8.34 3.28
CA ILE A 54 -10.94 -6.96 3.45
C ILE A 54 -9.68 -6.91 4.32
N ARG A 55 -9.69 -7.63 5.43
CA ARG A 55 -8.54 -7.65 6.35
C ARG A 55 -7.32 -8.28 5.71
N ARG A 56 -7.48 -9.35 4.94
CA ARG A 56 -6.37 -9.93 4.19
C ARG A 56 -5.80 -8.96 3.17
N SER A 57 -6.66 -8.27 2.44
CA SER A 57 -6.22 -7.30 1.43
C SER A 57 -5.44 -6.16 2.05
N VAL A 58 -5.95 -5.56 3.13
CA VAL A 58 -5.28 -4.41 3.75
C VAL A 58 -3.96 -4.80 4.39
N VAL A 59 -3.87 -5.94 5.05
CA VAL A 59 -2.62 -6.44 5.66
C VAL A 59 -1.58 -6.76 4.58
N SER A 60 -2.02 -7.23 3.43
CA SER A 60 -1.13 -7.54 2.30
C SER A 60 -0.37 -6.31 1.81
N ILE A 61 -0.92 -5.11 1.94
CA ILE A 61 -0.26 -3.89 1.47
C ILE A 61 1.06 -3.63 2.23
N PRO A 62 1.03 -3.40 3.55
CA PRO A 62 2.28 -3.15 4.28
C PRO A 62 3.20 -4.38 4.30
N SER A 63 2.66 -5.58 4.29
CA SER A 63 3.45 -6.81 4.28
C SER A 63 4.31 -6.92 3.02
N ASN A 64 3.73 -6.64 1.86
CA ASN A 64 4.47 -6.68 0.59
C ASN A 64 5.45 -5.51 0.46
N ILE A 65 5.10 -4.33 0.97
CA ILE A 65 6.03 -3.20 1.00
C ILE A 65 7.28 -3.58 1.82
N ALA A 66 7.07 -4.16 3.00
CA ALA A 66 8.16 -4.58 3.87
C ALA A 66 9.02 -5.66 3.20
N GLU A 67 8.38 -6.64 2.57
CA GLU A 67 9.07 -7.71 1.88
C GLU A 67 9.93 -7.17 0.73
N GLY A 68 9.37 -6.29 -0.10
CA GLY A 68 10.09 -5.69 -1.22
C GLY A 68 11.23 -4.79 -0.76
N ALA A 69 11.04 -4.05 0.33
CA ALA A 69 12.06 -3.16 0.88
C ALA A 69 13.28 -3.93 1.40
N GLY A 70 13.08 -5.19 1.80
CA GLY A 70 14.17 -6.06 2.27
C GLY A 70 14.91 -6.81 1.17
N ARG A 71 14.49 -6.68 -0.08
CA ARG A 71 15.10 -7.39 -1.21
C ARG A 71 16.29 -6.61 -1.78
N ASN A 72 17.20 -7.34 -2.44
CA ASN A 72 18.45 -6.80 -2.95
C ASN A 72 18.40 -6.35 -4.41
N THR A 73 17.35 -6.72 -5.15
CA THR A 73 17.25 -6.39 -6.58
C THR A 73 16.07 -5.47 -6.87
N ASP A 74 16.22 -4.63 -7.89
CA ASP A 74 15.15 -3.74 -8.35
C ASP A 74 13.94 -4.53 -8.88
N ASN A 75 14.19 -5.67 -9.51
CA ASN A 75 13.12 -6.53 -10.00
C ASN A 75 12.26 -7.07 -8.86
N ASP A 76 12.88 -7.52 -7.78
CA ASP A 76 12.16 -8.01 -6.60
C ASP A 76 11.38 -6.88 -5.93
N LEU A 77 12.00 -5.72 -5.80
CA LEU A 77 11.33 -4.54 -5.25
C LEU A 77 10.06 -4.22 -6.06
N ARG A 78 10.20 -4.12 -7.38
CA ARG A 78 9.04 -3.83 -8.26
C ARG A 78 7.96 -4.89 -8.13
N HIS A 79 8.36 -6.16 -8.07
CA HIS A 79 7.42 -7.26 -7.91
C HIS A 79 6.55 -7.08 -6.66
N PHE A 80 7.18 -6.87 -5.51
CA PHE A 80 6.43 -6.74 -4.26
C PHE A 80 5.62 -5.44 -4.18
N MET A 81 6.13 -4.34 -4.75
CA MET A 81 5.36 -3.09 -4.82
C MET A 81 4.15 -3.25 -5.77
N THR A 82 4.29 -4.02 -6.84
CA THR A 82 3.18 -4.32 -7.76
C THR A 82 2.12 -5.19 -7.07
N VAL A 83 2.53 -6.18 -6.27
CA VAL A 83 1.59 -6.99 -5.48
C VAL A 83 0.85 -6.11 -4.47
N ALA A 84 1.57 -5.23 -3.76
CA ALA A 84 0.97 -4.30 -2.82
C ALA A 84 -0.05 -3.39 -3.50
N ARG A 85 0.27 -2.87 -4.68
CA ARG A 85 -0.64 -2.01 -5.46
C ARG A 85 -1.89 -2.78 -5.89
N GLY A 86 -1.73 -4.04 -6.29
CA GLY A 86 -2.85 -4.92 -6.62
C GLY A 86 -3.77 -5.14 -5.42
N SER A 87 -3.20 -5.37 -4.25
CA SER A 87 -3.96 -5.50 -3.01
C SER A 87 -4.74 -4.23 -2.66
N ALA A 88 -4.15 -3.06 -2.92
CA ALA A 88 -4.83 -1.78 -2.71
C ALA A 88 -6.04 -1.64 -3.65
N THR A 89 -5.89 -2.04 -4.90
CA THR A 89 -6.99 -2.01 -5.88
C THR A 89 -8.11 -2.98 -5.47
N GLU A 90 -7.75 -4.16 -5.00
CA GLU A 90 -8.72 -5.14 -4.50
C GLU A 90 -9.47 -4.59 -3.30
N LEU A 91 -8.76 -3.97 -2.36
CA LEU A 91 -9.38 -3.35 -1.18
C LEU A 91 -10.35 -2.24 -1.56
N GLU A 92 -10.00 -1.41 -2.55
CA GLU A 92 -10.91 -0.38 -3.04
C GLU A 92 -12.25 -0.97 -3.47
N THR A 93 -12.21 -2.03 -4.26
CA THR A 93 -13.42 -2.72 -4.72
C THR A 93 -14.22 -3.26 -3.55
N GLN A 94 -13.56 -3.88 -2.57
CA GLN A 94 -14.23 -4.43 -1.39
C GLN A 94 -14.90 -3.34 -0.55
N LEU A 95 -14.26 -2.18 -0.39
CA LEU A 95 -14.86 -1.05 0.32
C LEU A 95 -16.06 -0.48 -0.42
N MET A 96 -15.99 -0.42 -1.75
CA MET A 96 -17.12 0.00 -2.58
C MET A 96 -18.28 -0.97 -2.45
N ILE A 97 -18.01 -2.27 -2.36
CA ILE A 97 -19.04 -3.29 -2.11
C ILE A 97 -19.69 -3.05 -0.75
N CYS A 98 -18.92 -2.73 0.28
CA CYS A 98 -19.46 -2.43 1.60
C CYS A 98 -20.42 -1.24 1.55
N GLU A 99 -20.12 -0.22 0.79
CA GLU A 99 -20.98 0.94 0.62
C GLU A 99 -22.26 0.56 -0.15
N MET A 100 -22.10 -0.19 -1.23
CA MET A 100 -23.21 -0.67 -2.05
C MET A 100 -24.21 -1.50 -1.24
N LEU A 101 -23.71 -2.34 -0.33
CA LEU A 101 -24.53 -3.20 0.53
C LEU A 101 -25.00 -2.49 1.79
N ASN A 102 -24.70 -1.22 1.95
CA ASN A 102 -25.04 -0.41 3.13
C ASN A 102 -24.44 -0.93 4.45
N TYR A 103 -23.34 -1.66 4.37
CA TYR A 103 -22.56 -2.04 5.55
C TYR A 103 -21.74 -0.85 6.09
N LEU A 104 -21.28 0.01 5.18
CA LEU A 104 -20.57 1.25 5.48
C LEU A 104 -21.26 2.38 4.70
N ASN A 105 -21.24 3.58 5.27
CA ASN A 105 -21.75 4.75 4.56
C ASN A 105 -20.59 5.50 3.85
N SER A 106 -20.94 6.53 3.07
CA SER A 106 -19.96 7.32 2.33
C SER A 106 -18.97 8.03 3.26
N ASN A 107 -19.40 8.42 4.47
CA ASN A 107 -18.52 9.06 5.45
C ASN A 107 -17.48 8.08 5.99
N ASP A 108 -17.81 6.79 6.05
CA ASP A 108 -16.85 5.75 6.44
C ASP A 108 -15.87 5.44 5.30
N VAL A 109 -16.36 5.36 4.07
CA VAL A 109 -15.59 4.85 2.93
C VAL A 109 -14.70 5.92 2.30
N ALA A 110 -15.20 7.16 2.16
CA ALA A 110 -14.47 8.20 1.47
C ALA A 110 -13.06 8.48 2.04
N PRO A 111 -12.87 8.58 3.38
CA PRO A 111 -11.53 8.77 3.92
C PRO A 111 -10.59 7.60 3.61
N LEU A 112 -11.09 6.37 3.61
CA LEU A 112 -10.30 5.18 3.31
C LEU A 112 -9.87 5.16 1.85
N LEU A 113 -10.77 5.52 0.94
CA LEU A 113 -10.45 5.61 -0.49
C LEU A 113 -9.40 6.69 -0.75
N LYS A 114 -9.44 7.80 -0.01
CA LYS A 114 -8.44 8.86 -0.13
C LYS A 114 -7.06 8.36 0.31
N MET A 115 -7.00 7.65 1.43
CA MET A 115 -5.75 7.04 1.91
C MET A 115 -5.21 6.03 0.90
N LEU A 116 -6.08 5.19 0.35
CA LEU A 116 -5.72 4.21 -0.67
C LEU A 116 -5.15 4.87 -1.93
N ASP A 117 -5.77 5.93 -2.40
CA ASP A 117 -5.34 6.63 -3.60
C ASP A 117 -3.91 7.17 -3.42
N GLU A 118 -3.63 7.77 -2.27
CA GLU A 118 -2.29 8.27 -1.96
C GLU A 118 -1.27 7.14 -1.94
N ILE A 119 -1.59 6.02 -1.28
CA ILE A 119 -0.70 4.85 -1.21
C ILE A 119 -0.43 4.30 -2.62
N ARG A 120 -1.46 4.16 -3.46
CA ARG A 120 -1.30 3.67 -4.83
C ARG A 120 -0.39 4.56 -5.66
N ARG A 121 -0.52 5.87 -5.51
CA ARG A 121 0.36 6.82 -6.22
C ARG A 121 1.80 6.65 -5.78
N MET A 122 2.04 6.50 -4.49
CA MET A 122 3.38 6.28 -3.96
C MET A 122 3.96 4.95 -4.42
N LEU A 123 3.16 3.89 -4.43
CA LEU A 123 3.59 2.58 -4.93
C LEU A 123 3.91 2.64 -6.42
N SER A 124 3.09 3.32 -7.22
CA SER A 124 3.33 3.48 -8.65
C SER A 124 4.64 4.24 -8.91
N ALA A 125 4.95 5.26 -8.10
CA ALA A 125 6.20 5.98 -8.20
C ALA A 125 7.40 5.09 -7.86
N LEU A 126 7.29 4.25 -6.82
CA LEU A 126 8.34 3.31 -6.45
C LEU A 126 8.56 2.26 -7.54
N ILE A 127 7.50 1.76 -8.14
CA ILE A 127 7.58 0.79 -9.25
C ILE A 127 8.30 1.41 -10.43
N LYS A 128 7.95 2.64 -10.79
CA LYS A 128 8.56 3.36 -11.91
C LYS A 128 10.03 3.67 -11.63
N ASN A 129 10.34 4.18 -10.44
CA ASN A 129 11.70 4.60 -10.08
C ASN A 129 12.61 3.41 -9.78
N GLY A 130 12.05 2.26 -9.41
CA GLY A 130 12.80 1.02 -9.23
C GLY A 130 13.22 0.38 -10.54
N ARG A 131 12.78 0.91 -11.70
CA ARG A 131 13.31 0.52 -12.99
C ARG A 131 14.65 1.19 -13.14
N ALA A 132 15.69 0.42 -12.85
CA ALA A 132 17.05 0.90 -12.96
C ALA A 132 17.37 1.17 -14.42
N ASP A 133 17.57 2.40 -14.74
CA ASP A 133 18.04 2.78 -16.08
C ASP A 133 19.04 3.87 -16.02
#